data_eb0dc97bdb7a2313c11c240b4c83e73b
#
_entry.id   eb0dc97bdb7a2313c11c240b4c83e73b
#
_cell.length_a   1.000
_cell.length_b   1.000
_cell.length_c   1.000
_cell.angle_alpha   90.00
_cell.angle_beta   90.00
_cell.angle_gamma   90.00
#
_symmetry.space_group_name_H-M   'P 1'
#
loop_
_entity.id
_entity.type
_entity.pdbx_description
1 polymer ?
#
loop_
_entity_poly.entity_id
_entity_poly.type
_entity_poly.pdbx_seq_one_letter_code
_entity_poly.pdbx_strand_id
1 'polypeptide(L)'
;MEKRRENGGIVSKAISFLLNRITLIVLAVTLVLFVGGKFELASAAQPNAELEIQKLTSCYALGTDAIGRGNLQEGKNIYRDCFTQDSVLTAIFPDGATQTNYGTDSWADFVYSVFQGNGYTATQHLMGTINISVQNNQATMTSYLHATHKRSETSIDVANGTYEDQVVNRNGRWKIRNRTLKLIDFLNLSSPTTASSSTNARSANSSATFVRPNIPRLKE
;
A
#
# COMPACT_ATOMS: atom_id res chain seq x y z
N MET A 1 -23.45 -86.28 28.83
CA MET A 1 -23.63 -84.85 29.27
C MET A 1 -22.31 -84.16 29.08
N GLU A 2 -21.86 -83.88 27.85
CA GLU A 2 -20.67 -83.00 27.64
C GLU A 2 -20.54 -82.61 26.16
N LYS A 3 -21.29 -81.55 25.75
CA LYS A 3 -21.11 -80.99 24.41
C LYS A 3 -21.64 -79.54 24.36
N ARG A 4 -21.21 -78.67 25.29
CA ARG A 4 -21.68 -77.26 25.33
C ARG A 4 -20.61 -76.27 25.73
N ARG A 5 -19.32 -76.52 25.55
CA ARG A 5 -18.25 -75.60 25.96
C ARG A 5 -17.33 -75.05 24.86
N GLU A 6 -17.44 -75.53 23.62
CA GLU A 6 -16.48 -75.12 22.58
C GLU A 6 -16.91 -73.88 21.73
N ASN A 7 -18.21 -73.52 21.70
CA ASN A 7 -18.67 -72.41 20.83
C ASN A 7 -18.43 -71.05 21.40
N GLY A 8 -18.14 -70.85 22.68
CA GLY A 8 -17.90 -69.49 23.26
C GLY A 8 -16.55 -68.87 22.90
N GLY A 9 -15.53 -69.74 22.66
CA GLY A 9 -14.18 -69.23 22.39
C GLY A 9 -13.97 -68.70 20.96
N ILE A 10 -14.70 -69.22 20.00
CA ILE A 10 -14.57 -68.87 18.60
C ILE A 10 -15.27 -67.52 18.35
N VAL A 11 -16.45 -67.33 18.95
CA VAL A 11 -17.22 -66.04 18.84
C VAL A 11 -16.48 -64.91 19.53
N SER A 12 -15.88 -65.14 20.71
CA SER A 12 -15.10 -64.14 21.42
C SER A 12 -13.85 -63.66 20.63
N LYS A 13 -13.12 -64.57 19.98
CA LYS A 13 -11.97 -64.26 19.14
C LYS A 13 -12.37 -63.51 17.85
N ALA A 14 -13.49 -63.88 17.25
CA ALA A 14 -13.98 -63.20 16.05
C ALA A 14 -14.43 -61.75 16.35
N ILE A 15 -15.12 -61.53 17.48
CA ILE A 15 -15.54 -60.19 17.91
C ILE A 15 -14.31 -59.31 18.26
N SER A 16 -13.31 -59.84 18.95
CA SER A 16 -12.07 -59.12 19.26
C SER A 16 -11.29 -58.72 17.99
N PHE A 17 -11.25 -59.60 16.97
CA PHE A 17 -10.59 -59.31 15.71
C PHE A 17 -11.33 -58.26 14.86
N LEU A 18 -12.66 -58.25 14.88
CA LEU A 18 -13.47 -57.21 14.22
C LEU A 18 -13.31 -55.84 14.91
N LEU A 19 -13.36 -55.78 16.24
CA LEU A 19 -13.18 -54.55 17.01
C LEU A 19 -11.79 -53.95 16.77
N ASN A 20 -10.73 -54.76 16.71
CA ASN A 20 -9.37 -54.26 16.42
C ASN A 20 -9.24 -53.67 15.00
N ARG A 21 -9.91 -54.27 14.02
CA ARG A 21 -9.91 -53.71 12.64
C ARG A 21 -10.72 -52.43 12.52
N ILE A 22 -11.86 -52.31 13.18
CA ILE A 22 -12.67 -51.10 13.22
C ILE A 22 -11.89 -49.98 13.90
N THR A 23 -11.20 -50.23 15.01
CA THR A 23 -10.38 -49.23 15.73
C THR A 23 -9.23 -48.73 14.86
N LEU A 24 -8.55 -49.64 14.10
CA LEU A 24 -7.48 -49.25 13.16
C LEU A 24 -7.99 -48.41 12.00
N ILE A 25 -9.18 -48.71 11.45
CA ILE A 25 -9.79 -47.93 10.37
C ILE A 25 -10.19 -46.52 10.87
N VAL A 26 -10.78 -46.44 12.07
CA VAL A 26 -11.15 -45.14 12.67
C VAL A 26 -9.91 -44.29 12.96
N LEU A 27 -8.81 -44.89 13.46
CA LEU A 27 -7.55 -44.19 13.68
C LEU A 27 -6.92 -43.68 12.35
N ALA A 28 -6.98 -44.49 11.29
CA ALA A 28 -6.46 -44.09 9.98
C ALA A 28 -7.28 -42.96 9.35
N VAL A 29 -8.61 -43.00 9.47
CA VAL A 29 -9.51 -41.93 8.95
C VAL A 29 -9.32 -40.64 9.73
N THR A 30 -9.18 -40.71 11.07
CA THR A 30 -8.89 -39.52 11.89
C THR A 30 -7.52 -38.94 11.58
N LEU A 31 -6.52 -39.74 11.31
CA LEU A 31 -5.17 -39.26 10.95
C LEU A 31 -5.18 -38.57 9.58
N VAL A 32 -5.92 -39.09 8.60
CA VAL A 32 -6.06 -38.48 7.25
C VAL A 32 -6.83 -37.14 7.34
N LEU A 33 -7.85 -37.05 8.17
CA LEU A 33 -8.57 -35.81 8.39
C LEU A 33 -7.71 -34.76 9.14
N PHE A 34 -6.80 -35.18 10.02
CA PHE A 34 -5.90 -34.26 10.74
C PHE A 34 -4.73 -33.76 9.88
N VAL A 35 -4.25 -34.56 8.91
CA VAL A 35 -3.20 -34.17 7.98
C VAL A 35 -3.76 -33.37 6.80
N GLY A 36 -5.00 -33.66 6.35
CA GLY A 36 -5.66 -32.96 5.25
C GLY A 36 -6.18 -31.56 5.63
N GLY A 37 -6.45 -31.30 6.93
CA GLY A 37 -7.07 -30.06 7.39
C GLY A 37 -6.14 -28.82 7.45
N LYS A 38 -4.86 -28.97 7.16
CA LYS A 38 -3.91 -27.83 7.25
C LYS A 38 -3.61 -27.12 5.93
N PHE A 39 -4.15 -27.60 4.82
CA PHE A 39 -3.79 -27.05 3.49
C PHE A 39 -4.78 -26.06 2.88
N GLU A 40 -5.99 -25.90 3.41
CA GLU A 40 -7.01 -25.03 2.78
C GLU A 40 -7.22 -23.68 3.42
N LEU A 41 -6.65 -23.39 4.59
CA LEU A 41 -6.83 -22.08 5.27
C LEU A 41 -5.90 -20.96 4.80
N ALA A 42 -4.86 -21.26 4.02
CA ALA A 42 -3.91 -20.26 3.55
C ALA A 42 -4.34 -19.55 2.24
N SER A 43 -5.23 -20.15 1.44
CA SER A 43 -5.58 -19.62 0.10
C SER A 43 -6.74 -18.62 0.10
N ALA A 44 -7.60 -18.63 1.09
CA ALA A 44 -8.78 -17.75 1.13
C ALA A 44 -8.50 -16.33 1.66
N ALA A 45 -7.35 -16.10 2.29
CA ALA A 45 -6.99 -14.80 2.86
C ALA A 45 -6.28 -13.85 1.86
N GLN A 46 -5.69 -14.37 0.77
CA GLN A 46 -4.89 -13.56 -0.16
C GLN A 46 -5.67 -12.53 -0.99
N PRO A 47 -6.83 -12.84 -1.59
CA PRO A 47 -7.56 -11.86 -2.40
C PRO A 47 -8.00 -10.63 -1.60
N ASN A 48 -8.28 -10.80 -0.31
CA ASN A 48 -8.68 -9.70 0.56
C ASN A 48 -7.48 -8.84 0.98
N ALA A 49 -6.30 -9.44 1.19
CA ALA A 49 -5.08 -8.73 1.57
C ALA A 49 -4.62 -7.77 0.47
N GLU A 50 -4.56 -8.20 -0.79
CA GLU A 50 -4.18 -7.35 -1.91
C GLU A 50 -5.13 -6.16 -2.06
N LEU A 51 -6.44 -6.37 -1.96
CA LEU A 51 -7.43 -5.30 -2.03
C LEU A 51 -7.27 -4.29 -0.88
N GLU A 52 -7.02 -4.76 0.34
CA GLU A 52 -6.78 -3.88 1.50
C GLU A 52 -5.48 -3.08 1.33
N ILE A 53 -4.43 -3.71 0.79
CA ILE A 53 -3.16 -3.04 0.51
C ILE A 53 -3.34 -2.01 -0.61
N GLN A 54 -4.07 -2.35 -1.67
CA GLN A 54 -4.36 -1.42 -2.77
C GLN A 54 -5.08 -0.16 -2.29
N LYS A 55 -5.99 -0.25 -1.33
CA LYS A 55 -6.69 0.91 -0.75
C LYS A 55 -5.73 1.91 -0.08
N LEU A 56 -4.53 1.49 0.32
CA LEU A 56 -3.54 2.39 0.93
C LEU A 56 -3.03 3.45 -0.06
N THR A 57 -3.06 3.19 -1.37
CA THR A 57 -2.72 4.19 -2.38
C THR A 57 -3.72 5.34 -2.39
N SER A 58 -5.02 5.03 -2.40
CA SER A 58 -6.08 6.04 -2.31
C SER A 58 -6.08 6.75 -0.96
N CYS A 59 -5.83 6.02 0.14
CA CYS A 59 -5.69 6.60 1.48
C CYS A 59 -4.60 7.69 1.48
N TYR A 60 -3.41 7.40 0.97
CA TYR A 60 -2.33 8.37 0.87
C TYR A 60 -2.68 9.57 -0.03
N ALA A 61 -3.21 9.32 -1.22
CA ALA A 61 -3.58 10.36 -2.17
C ALA A 61 -4.57 11.36 -1.55
N LEU A 62 -5.63 10.86 -0.90
CA LEU A 62 -6.64 11.70 -0.24
C LEU A 62 -6.05 12.52 0.91
N GLY A 63 -5.14 11.94 1.71
CA GLY A 63 -4.45 12.67 2.78
C GLY A 63 -3.56 13.78 2.24
N THR A 64 -2.79 13.50 1.18
CA THR A 64 -1.93 14.48 0.52
C THR A 64 -2.75 15.60 -0.12
N ASP A 65 -3.88 15.29 -0.73
CA ASP A 65 -4.77 16.29 -1.33
C ASP A 65 -5.51 17.14 -0.29
N ALA A 66 -5.79 16.59 0.90
CA ALA A 66 -6.28 17.38 2.03
C ALA A 66 -5.24 18.43 2.46
N ILE A 67 -3.96 18.00 2.58
CA ILE A 67 -2.84 18.93 2.85
C ILE A 67 -2.72 19.98 1.73
N GLY A 68 -2.86 19.58 0.48
CA GLY A 68 -2.79 20.46 -0.69
C GLY A 68 -3.87 21.54 -0.72
N ARG A 69 -5.02 21.29 -0.07
CA ARG A 69 -6.08 22.30 0.15
C ARG A 69 -5.88 23.14 1.42
N GLY A 70 -4.73 23.01 2.09
CA GLY A 70 -4.41 23.73 3.32
C GLY A 70 -4.93 23.05 4.61
N ASN A 71 -5.56 21.89 4.52
CA ASN A 71 -6.13 21.18 5.68
C ASN A 71 -5.13 20.15 6.24
N LEU A 72 -4.08 20.64 6.91
CA LEU A 72 -3.03 19.82 7.49
C LEU A 72 -3.57 18.79 8.49
N GLN A 73 -4.52 19.18 9.34
CA GLN A 73 -5.02 18.27 10.39
C GLN A 73 -5.82 17.09 9.81
N GLU A 74 -6.63 17.34 8.79
CA GLU A 74 -7.34 16.28 8.05
C GLU A 74 -6.33 15.33 7.38
N GLY A 75 -5.32 15.90 6.70
CA GLY A 75 -4.27 15.10 6.08
C GLY A 75 -3.51 14.22 7.09
N LYS A 76 -3.16 14.75 8.27
CA LYS A 76 -2.56 13.97 9.36
C LYS A 76 -3.46 12.83 9.82
N ASN A 77 -4.74 13.08 10.00
CA ASN A 77 -5.70 12.06 10.43
C ASN A 77 -5.79 10.93 9.39
N ILE A 78 -5.92 11.27 8.10
CA ILE A 78 -5.96 10.29 7.02
C ILE A 78 -4.65 9.49 6.96
N TYR A 79 -3.49 10.15 7.06
CA TYR A 79 -2.19 9.47 7.02
C TYR A 79 -2.00 8.47 8.17
N ARG A 80 -2.52 8.74 9.37
CA ARG A 80 -2.48 7.80 10.49
C ARG A 80 -3.26 6.51 10.21
N ASP A 81 -4.23 6.53 9.30
CA ASP A 81 -4.92 5.33 8.84
C ASP A 81 -4.11 4.56 7.79
N CYS A 82 -3.32 5.23 6.97
CA CYS A 82 -2.50 4.61 5.91
C CYS A 82 -1.18 4.03 6.42
N PHE A 83 -0.54 4.68 7.39
CA PHE A 83 0.81 4.39 7.82
C PHE A 83 0.88 3.85 9.24
N THR A 84 1.96 3.15 9.55
CA THR A 84 2.30 2.83 10.94
C THR A 84 2.83 4.08 11.65
N GLN A 85 2.70 4.14 12.97
CA GLN A 85 3.21 5.27 13.75
C GLN A 85 4.74 5.43 13.66
N ASP A 86 5.45 4.31 13.52
CA ASP A 86 6.91 4.21 13.36
C ASP A 86 7.34 4.22 11.88
N SER A 87 6.53 4.79 10.98
CA SER A 87 6.81 4.81 9.56
C SER A 87 8.03 5.65 9.20
N VAL A 88 8.73 5.23 8.14
CA VAL A 88 9.83 5.99 7.53
C VAL A 88 9.45 6.35 6.11
N LEU A 89 9.41 7.63 5.80
CA LEU A 89 9.02 8.13 4.48
C LEU A 89 10.17 8.94 3.87
N THR A 90 10.57 8.56 2.67
CA THR A 90 11.68 9.18 1.95
C THR A 90 11.22 9.66 0.59
N ALA A 91 11.56 10.89 0.23
CA ALA A 91 11.48 11.39 -1.15
C ALA A 91 12.89 11.50 -1.73
N ILE A 92 13.05 11.02 -2.97
CA ILE A 92 14.25 11.18 -3.79
C ILE A 92 13.86 12.08 -4.96
N PHE A 93 14.52 13.22 -5.06
CA PHE A 93 14.25 14.22 -6.09
C PHE A 93 15.03 13.92 -7.38
N PRO A 94 14.64 14.51 -8.55
CA PRO A 94 15.30 14.23 -9.83
C PRO A 94 16.79 14.62 -9.87
N ASP A 95 17.20 15.55 -9.01
CA ASP A 95 18.62 15.94 -8.84
C ASP A 95 19.41 15.03 -7.88
N GLY A 96 18.78 13.94 -7.38
CA GLY A 96 19.37 13.00 -6.45
C GLY A 96 19.31 13.44 -4.97
N ALA A 97 18.81 14.64 -4.67
CA ALA A 97 18.59 15.07 -3.30
C ALA A 97 17.56 14.18 -2.61
N THR A 98 17.71 13.94 -1.31
CA THR A 98 16.82 13.10 -0.52
C THR A 98 16.27 13.85 0.68
N GLN A 99 15.02 13.53 1.05
CA GLN A 99 14.38 13.98 2.28
C GLN A 99 13.74 12.78 2.96
N THR A 100 14.14 12.52 4.20
CA THR A 100 13.57 11.43 5.02
C THR A 100 12.92 12.01 6.26
N ASN A 101 11.73 11.51 6.56
CA ASN A 101 10.94 11.86 7.74
C ASN A 101 10.58 10.59 8.51
N TYR A 102 10.64 10.68 9.83
CA TYR A 102 10.29 9.61 10.75
C TYR A 102 8.94 9.92 11.39
N GLY A 103 8.01 8.99 11.23
CA GLY A 103 6.63 9.17 11.67
C GLY A 103 5.75 9.95 10.70
N THR A 104 4.48 9.61 10.73
CA THR A 104 3.44 10.08 9.81
C THR A 104 3.23 11.59 9.90
N ASP A 105 3.23 12.13 11.12
CA ASP A 105 2.96 13.55 11.35
C ASP A 105 4.10 14.44 10.84
N SER A 106 5.36 13.99 11.03
CA SER A 106 6.53 14.68 10.51
C SER A 106 6.51 14.74 8.96
N TRP A 107 6.07 13.65 8.31
CA TRP A 107 5.89 13.65 6.86
C TRP A 107 4.79 14.62 6.43
N ALA A 108 3.65 14.65 7.12
CA ALA A 108 2.57 15.58 6.80
C ALA A 108 3.00 17.05 6.95
N ASP A 109 3.76 17.38 8.00
CA ASP A 109 4.31 18.72 8.23
C ASP A 109 5.31 19.11 7.13
N PHE A 110 6.16 18.17 6.69
CA PHE A 110 7.06 18.38 5.56
C PHE A 110 6.27 18.64 4.26
N VAL A 111 5.31 17.80 3.90
CA VAL A 111 4.48 17.98 2.70
C VAL A 111 3.75 19.33 2.74
N TYR A 112 3.17 19.68 3.89
CA TYR A 112 2.50 20.95 4.06
C TYR A 112 3.44 22.13 3.85
N SER A 113 4.66 22.08 4.43
CA SER A 113 5.65 23.16 4.27
C SER A 113 6.07 23.33 2.81
N VAL A 114 6.26 22.22 2.07
CA VAL A 114 6.58 22.24 0.63
C VAL A 114 5.42 22.86 -0.16
N PHE A 115 4.19 22.45 0.11
CA PHE A 115 3.03 22.95 -0.63
C PHE A 115 2.76 24.42 -0.38
N GLN A 116 2.83 24.87 0.88
CA GLN A 116 2.69 26.28 1.23
C GLN A 116 3.85 27.12 0.68
N GLY A 117 5.09 26.63 0.76
CA GLY A 117 6.28 27.32 0.24
C GLY A 117 6.25 27.51 -1.29
N ASN A 118 5.54 26.65 -2.01
CA ASN A 118 5.32 26.77 -3.46
C ASN A 118 4.02 27.52 -3.83
N GLY A 119 3.20 27.90 -2.85
CA GLY A 119 1.95 28.62 -3.07
C GLY A 119 0.84 27.76 -3.69
N TYR A 120 0.84 26.45 -3.44
CA TYR A 120 -0.21 25.57 -3.96
C TYR A 120 -1.54 25.81 -3.24
N THR A 121 -2.61 25.86 -4.01
CA THR A 121 -3.97 26.08 -3.51
C THR A 121 -4.85 24.84 -3.60
N ALA A 122 -4.45 23.86 -4.42
CA ALA A 122 -5.08 22.56 -4.53
C ALA A 122 -4.09 21.57 -5.16
N THR A 123 -4.23 20.28 -4.82
CA THR A 123 -3.46 19.20 -5.44
C THR A 123 -4.37 18.03 -5.80
N GLN A 124 -3.94 17.22 -6.75
CA GLN A 124 -4.59 15.98 -7.11
C GLN A 124 -3.51 14.91 -7.36
N HIS A 125 -3.59 13.80 -6.64
CA HIS A 125 -2.69 12.67 -6.76
C HIS A 125 -3.41 11.48 -7.41
N LEU A 126 -2.96 11.08 -8.58
CA LEU A 126 -3.42 9.88 -9.28
C LEU A 126 -2.39 8.76 -9.06
N MET A 127 -2.85 7.65 -8.49
CA MET A 127 -2.04 6.48 -8.20
C MET A 127 -2.42 5.36 -9.16
N GLY A 128 -1.45 4.83 -9.90
CA GLY A 128 -1.71 3.79 -10.91
C GLY A 128 -0.64 2.73 -10.98
N THR A 129 -0.79 1.78 -11.91
CA THR A 129 0.18 0.69 -12.18
C THR A 129 0.65 0.03 -10.88
N ILE A 130 -0.34 -0.45 -10.10
CA ILE A 130 -0.09 -1.00 -8.78
C ILE A 130 0.34 -2.46 -8.92
N ASN A 131 1.47 -2.81 -8.30
CA ASN A 131 1.95 -4.18 -8.19
C ASN A 131 2.18 -4.53 -6.71
N ILE A 132 1.61 -5.65 -6.26
CA ILE A 132 1.62 -6.08 -4.85
C ILE A 132 2.15 -7.52 -4.76
N SER A 133 3.02 -7.76 -3.80
CA SER A 133 3.46 -9.11 -3.43
C SER A 133 3.29 -9.31 -1.93
N VAL A 134 2.42 -10.27 -1.55
CA VAL A 134 2.08 -10.56 -0.15
C VAL A 134 2.81 -11.79 0.33
N GLN A 135 3.45 -11.69 1.50
CA GLN A 135 4.11 -12.79 2.19
C GLN A 135 3.73 -12.77 3.68
N ASN A 136 2.79 -13.64 4.08
CA ASN A 136 2.28 -13.68 5.45
C ASN A 136 1.71 -12.32 5.91
N ASN A 137 2.30 -11.73 6.95
CA ASN A 137 1.92 -10.42 7.50
C ASN A 137 2.74 -9.26 6.94
N GLN A 138 3.43 -9.44 5.83
CA GLN A 138 4.23 -8.42 5.15
C GLN A 138 3.87 -8.40 3.66
N ALA A 139 4.04 -7.26 3.04
CA ALA A 139 3.92 -7.11 1.60
C ALA A 139 4.85 -6.02 1.09
N THR A 140 5.16 -6.10 -0.19
CA THR A 140 5.72 -4.99 -0.96
C THR A 140 4.68 -4.48 -1.94
N MET A 141 4.66 -3.18 -2.15
CA MET A 141 3.79 -2.55 -3.14
C MET A 141 4.59 -1.52 -3.92
N THR A 142 4.44 -1.51 -5.23
CA THR A 142 4.89 -0.41 -6.08
C THR A 142 3.70 0.23 -6.76
N SER A 143 3.76 1.55 -6.97
CA SER A 143 2.73 2.26 -7.71
C SER A 143 3.31 3.49 -8.39
N TYR A 144 2.69 3.91 -9.51
CA TYR A 144 3.08 5.14 -10.19
C TYR A 144 2.29 6.33 -9.64
N LEU A 145 2.98 7.45 -9.57
CA LEU A 145 2.42 8.76 -9.24
C LEU A 145 2.31 9.62 -10.49
N HIS A 146 1.13 10.22 -10.68
CA HIS A 146 0.94 11.43 -11.47
C HIS A 146 0.20 12.44 -10.61
N ALA A 147 0.82 13.56 -10.29
CA ALA A 147 0.22 14.55 -9.42
C ALA A 147 0.23 15.93 -10.08
N THR A 148 -0.84 16.69 -9.87
CA THR A 148 -0.95 18.09 -10.27
C THR A 148 -1.09 18.98 -9.05
N HIS A 149 -0.46 20.16 -9.10
CA HIS A 149 -0.44 21.13 -8.01
C HIS A 149 -0.81 22.50 -8.57
N LYS A 150 -1.99 23.01 -8.22
CA LYS A 150 -2.48 24.30 -8.72
C LYS A 150 -1.72 25.44 -8.03
N ARG A 151 -1.04 26.26 -8.82
CA ARG A 151 -0.36 27.51 -8.36
C ARG A 151 -1.22 28.72 -8.57
N SER A 152 -1.89 28.81 -9.73
CA SER A 152 -2.75 29.93 -10.11
C SER A 152 -3.83 29.43 -11.07
N GLU A 153 -4.65 30.34 -11.60
CA GLU A 153 -5.65 30.00 -12.63
C GLU A 153 -5.03 29.55 -13.96
N THR A 154 -3.77 29.89 -14.20
CA THR A 154 -3.08 29.62 -15.48
C THR A 154 -1.83 28.78 -15.35
N SER A 155 -1.51 28.28 -14.13
CA SER A 155 -0.26 27.54 -13.89
C SER A 155 -0.49 26.38 -12.92
N ILE A 156 -0.01 25.21 -13.33
CA ILE A 156 0.07 24.01 -12.50
C ILE A 156 1.49 23.46 -12.52
N ASP A 157 1.91 22.85 -11.40
CA ASP A 157 3.09 22.00 -11.39
C ASP A 157 2.65 20.53 -11.49
N VAL A 158 3.39 19.74 -12.25
CA VAL A 158 3.16 18.31 -12.44
C VAL A 158 4.34 17.53 -11.88
N ALA A 159 4.06 16.53 -11.07
CA ALA A 159 5.05 15.60 -10.54
C ALA A 159 4.74 14.19 -11.03
N ASN A 160 5.73 13.52 -11.59
CA ASN A 160 5.67 12.10 -11.91
C ASN A 160 6.70 11.34 -11.09
N GLY A 161 6.35 10.11 -10.70
CA GLY A 161 7.25 9.31 -9.88
C GLY A 161 6.76 7.88 -9.66
N THR A 162 7.51 7.18 -8.84
CA THR A 162 7.20 5.82 -8.40
C THR A 162 7.26 5.76 -6.89
N TYR A 163 6.28 5.12 -6.27
CA TYR A 163 6.33 4.72 -4.87
C TYR A 163 6.80 3.28 -4.74
N GLU A 164 7.67 3.03 -3.78
CA GLU A 164 8.09 1.72 -3.30
C GLU A 164 7.74 1.62 -1.83
N ASP A 165 6.84 0.70 -1.49
CA ASP A 165 6.28 0.56 -0.15
C ASP A 165 6.61 -0.80 0.47
N GLN A 166 6.96 -0.78 1.76
CA GLN A 166 6.92 -1.93 2.63
C GLN A 166 5.67 -1.83 3.50
N VAL A 167 4.81 -2.84 3.39
CA VAL A 167 3.50 -2.87 4.03
C VAL A 167 3.47 -4.01 5.06
N VAL A 168 2.85 -3.76 6.20
CA VAL A 168 2.75 -4.74 7.29
C VAL A 168 1.31 -4.87 7.77
N ASN A 169 0.92 -6.10 8.11
CA ASN A 169 -0.34 -6.35 8.80
C ASN A 169 -0.07 -6.33 10.31
N ARG A 170 -0.72 -5.39 11.01
CA ARG A 170 -0.72 -5.31 12.47
C ARG A 170 -2.15 -5.38 12.98
N ASN A 171 -2.47 -6.42 13.74
CA ASN A 171 -3.80 -6.62 14.32
C ASN A 171 -4.93 -6.65 13.27
N GLY A 172 -4.70 -7.31 12.14
CA GLY A 172 -5.67 -7.43 11.05
C GLY A 172 -5.80 -6.20 10.15
N ARG A 173 -4.94 -5.17 10.32
CA ARG A 173 -4.92 -3.97 9.49
C ARG A 173 -3.62 -3.87 8.72
N TRP A 174 -3.70 -3.70 7.41
CA TRP A 174 -2.57 -3.41 6.56
C TRP A 174 -2.22 -1.92 6.63
N LYS A 175 -0.93 -1.61 6.81
CA LYS A 175 -0.41 -0.24 6.85
C LYS A 175 0.97 -0.17 6.22
N ILE A 176 1.28 0.95 5.60
CA ILE A 176 2.61 1.23 5.06
C ILE A 176 3.55 1.52 6.23
N ARG A 177 4.63 0.77 6.31
CA ARG A 177 5.69 0.99 7.30
C ARG A 177 6.83 1.84 6.73
N ASN A 178 7.26 1.55 5.51
CA ASN A 178 8.27 2.35 4.83
C ASN A 178 7.74 2.73 3.44
N ARG A 179 8.00 3.95 3.03
CA ARG A 179 7.70 4.45 1.69
C ARG A 179 8.90 5.19 1.14
N THR A 180 9.27 4.88 -0.11
CA THR A 180 10.20 5.68 -0.90
C THR A 180 9.47 6.22 -2.11
N LEU A 181 9.38 7.55 -2.22
CA LEU A 181 8.96 8.25 -3.43
C LEU A 181 10.21 8.54 -4.25
N LYS A 182 10.27 8.04 -5.48
CA LYS A 182 11.29 8.39 -6.47
C LYS A 182 10.65 9.29 -7.51
N LEU A 183 10.91 10.59 -7.45
CA LEU A 183 10.43 11.54 -8.44
C LEU A 183 11.24 11.41 -9.74
N ILE A 184 10.54 11.26 -10.86
CA ILE A 184 11.10 11.20 -12.20
C ILE A 184 11.30 12.62 -12.73
N ASP A 185 10.26 13.44 -12.58
CA ASP A 185 10.26 14.83 -12.97
C ASP A 185 9.35 15.67 -12.07
N PHE A 186 9.56 16.98 -12.16
CA PHE A 186 8.70 18.00 -11.53
C PHE A 186 8.69 19.21 -12.44
N LEU A 187 7.60 19.40 -13.17
CA LEU A 187 7.48 20.35 -14.27
C LEU A 187 6.45 21.45 -13.97
N ASN A 188 6.73 22.67 -14.36
CA ASN A 188 5.72 23.73 -14.38
C ASN A 188 5.09 23.83 -15.77
N LEU A 189 3.76 23.78 -15.80
CA LEU A 189 2.95 23.99 -17.01
C LEU A 189 2.13 25.27 -16.82
N SER A 190 2.27 26.18 -17.78
CA SER A 190 1.51 27.44 -17.79
C SER A 190 0.70 27.57 -19.07
N SER A 191 -0.53 28.03 -18.97
CA SER A 191 -1.32 28.38 -20.16
C SER A 191 -0.62 29.50 -20.91
N PRO A 192 -0.61 29.46 -22.26
CA PRO A 192 -0.11 30.59 -23.03
C PRO A 192 -0.95 31.81 -22.67
N THR A 193 -0.28 32.91 -22.31
CA THR A 193 -0.95 34.22 -22.18
C THR A 193 -1.63 34.49 -23.50
N THR A 194 -2.94 34.78 -23.49
CA THR A 194 -3.64 35.28 -24.67
C THR A 194 -2.93 36.58 -25.08
N ALA A 195 -2.03 36.46 -26.06
CA ALA A 195 -1.48 37.66 -26.68
C ALA A 195 -2.67 38.47 -27.19
N SER A 196 -2.86 39.65 -26.66
CA SER A 196 -3.76 40.65 -27.27
C SER A 196 -3.43 40.65 -28.76
N SER A 197 -4.44 40.50 -29.60
CA SER A 197 -4.37 40.33 -31.02
C SER A 197 -3.49 41.43 -31.66
N SER A 198 -2.21 41.13 -31.88
CA SER A 198 -1.37 41.81 -32.84
C SER A 198 -0.70 40.70 -33.68
N THR A 199 -1.13 40.62 -34.92
CA THR A 199 -0.62 39.84 -36.03
C THR A 199 0.89 39.61 -35.97
N ASN A 200 1.30 38.42 -35.53
CA ASN A 200 2.50 37.70 -36.01
C ASN A 200 2.58 36.34 -35.32
N ALA A 201 2.10 35.30 -36.01
CA ALA A 201 2.26 33.92 -35.61
C ALA A 201 3.76 33.54 -35.69
N ARG A 202 4.48 33.60 -34.58
CA ARG A 202 5.74 32.87 -34.40
C ARG A 202 5.49 31.73 -33.40
N SER A 203 5.79 30.54 -33.85
CA SER A 203 5.80 29.31 -33.10
C SER A 203 6.35 29.51 -31.67
N ALA A 204 5.50 29.42 -30.67
CA ALA A 204 5.93 29.39 -29.28
C ALA A 204 6.39 27.96 -28.96
N ASN A 205 7.70 27.74 -28.94
CA ASN A 205 8.26 26.58 -28.26
C ASN A 205 7.96 26.72 -26.77
N SER A 206 7.02 25.93 -26.25
CA SER A 206 6.83 25.79 -24.81
C SER A 206 7.99 24.98 -24.25
N SER A 207 9.01 25.64 -23.75
CA SER A 207 10.09 25.01 -23.01
C SER A 207 9.55 24.62 -21.64
N ALA A 208 9.33 23.33 -21.40
CA ALA A 208 9.13 22.82 -20.06
C ALA A 208 10.42 23.09 -19.23
N THR A 209 10.32 23.94 -18.22
CA THR A 209 11.45 24.24 -17.35
C THR A 209 11.31 23.41 -16.08
N PHE A 210 12.36 22.65 -15.74
CA PHE A 210 12.43 21.98 -14.45
C PHE A 210 12.49 23.05 -13.34
N VAL A 211 11.46 23.05 -12.50
CA VAL A 211 11.40 23.92 -11.32
C VAL A 211 11.64 23.03 -10.10
N ARG A 212 12.78 23.25 -9.45
CA ARG A 212 13.06 22.61 -8.17
C ARG A 212 12.03 23.08 -7.15
N PRO A 213 11.31 22.18 -6.43
CA PRO A 213 10.47 22.60 -5.32
C PRO A 213 11.32 23.35 -4.29
N ASN A 214 10.79 24.46 -3.79
CA ASN A 214 11.43 25.19 -2.70
C ASN A 214 11.36 24.38 -1.43
N ILE A 215 12.43 23.64 -1.12
CA ILE A 215 12.52 22.82 0.08
C ILE A 215 13.11 23.70 1.17
N PRO A 216 12.34 24.01 2.24
CA PRO A 216 12.89 24.72 3.38
C PRO A 216 14.05 23.90 3.98
N ARG A 217 15.23 24.48 4.08
CA ARG A 217 16.31 23.85 4.86
C ARG A 217 15.85 23.81 6.31
N LEU A 218 15.71 22.60 6.85
CA LEU A 218 15.60 22.45 8.28
C LEU A 218 16.87 23.03 8.90
N LYS A 219 16.71 24.00 9.80
CA LYS A 219 17.82 24.48 10.61
C LYS A 219 18.25 23.33 11.52
N GLU A 220 19.53 22.95 11.44
CA GLU A 220 20.18 22.05 12.37
C GLU A 220 20.09 22.56 13.82
#